data_48e16535aff0d32b3ed9c7e8ea3d88ee
#
_entry.id   48e16535aff0d32b3ed9c7e8ea3d88ee
#
_cell.length_a   1.000
_cell.length_b   1.000
_cell.length_c   1.000
_cell.angle_alpha   90.00
_cell.angle_beta   90.00
_cell.angle_gamma   90.00
#
_symmetry.space_group_name_H-M   'P 1'
#
loop_
_entity.id
_entity.type
_entity.pdbx_description
1 polymer ?
#
loop_
_entity_poly.entity_id
_entity_poly.type
_entity_poly.pdbx_seq_one_letter_code
_entity_poly.pdbx_strand_id
1 'polypeptide(L)'
;MKKQYDYLLVGSGLFAGVFAYYAKKAGKTCLVLEKREHAGGNIYCENIEGINVHRYGAHIFHTSNKEVWNFVNSLVEFNRYTNSPVANYKGEMYNMPFNMNTFSRMWGISTPEEAKKIINEQRKVIKGEPKNREEQAISLVGTHIYQKLVKGYTEKQWGRDCKELPAFIIKRLPVRYTYDNNYFNDLYQGIPIGGYNKITEKLFEGCEIRLGADYLADKEKYDALADKVVYTGTIDSYFDYCFGKLQYRSLRFETEVLDCDNYQGNAVINYTDRETPYTRIIEHKHFEFGTQEKTVITREYPAEWTEGMEPYYPVNDERNQELYKKYAELAGKEKNVIFGGRLAEYRYYDMDKVIESALSCVKKEFGNE
;
A
#
# COMPACT_ATOMS: atom_id res chain seq x y z
N MET A 1 -8.59 30.60 -26.24
CA MET A 1 -7.57 31.25 -25.38
C MET A 1 -6.55 30.20 -25.00
N LYS A 2 -5.24 30.55 -24.90
CA LYS A 2 -4.20 29.63 -24.40
C LYS A 2 -4.50 29.38 -22.91
N LYS A 3 -4.56 28.11 -22.49
CA LYS A 3 -4.77 27.76 -21.08
C LYS A 3 -3.51 28.11 -20.26
N GLN A 4 -3.69 28.22 -18.94
CA GLN A 4 -2.61 28.68 -18.04
C GLN A 4 -1.53 27.62 -17.83
N TYR A 5 -1.93 26.31 -17.84
CA TYR A 5 -1.04 25.18 -17.64
C TYR A 5 -1.16 24.17 -18.79
N ASP A 6 -0.09 23.42 -19.04
CA ASP A 6 -0.12 22.28 -19.96
C ASP A 6 -0.90 21.12 -19.34
N TYR A 7 -0.70 20.86 -18.03
CA TYR A 7 -1.34 19.76 -17.31
C TYR A 7 -1.95 20.19 -15.98
N LEU A 8 -3.13 19.64 -15.69
CA LEU A 8 -3.77 19.64 -14.38
C LEU A 8 -3.63 18.24 -13.78
N LEU A 9 -2.95 18.13 -12.64
CA LEU A 9 -2.77 16.87 -11.93
C LEU A 9 -3.77 16.81 -10.77
N VAL A 10 -4.67 15.83 -10.80
CA VAL A 10 -5.69 15.63 -9.77
C VAL A 10 -5.19 14.55 -8.80
N GLY A 11 -4.87 14.97 -7.59
CA GLY A 11 -4.16 14.20 -6.57
C GLY A 11 -2.65 14.49 -6.57
N SER A 12 -2.03 14.35 -5.40
CA SER A 12 -0.61 14.61 -5.18
C SER A 12 0.18 13.37 -4.77
N GLY A 13 -0.31 12.17 -5.12
CA GLY A 13 0.37 10.90 -4.87
C GLY A 13 1.53 10.63 -5.82
N LEU A 14 2.16 9.46 -5.67
CA LEU A 14 3.37 9.07 -6.43
C LEU A 14 3.16 9.09 -7.95
N PHE A 15 2.01 8.65 -8.47
CA PHE A 15 1.76 8.68 -9.92
C PHE A 15 1.81 10.11 -10.47
N ALA A 16 1.05 11.02 -9.87
CA ALA A 16 1.03 12.43 -10.27
C ALA A 16 2.40 13.09 -10.08
N GLY A 17 3.11 12.75 -8.99
CA GLY A 17 4.44 13.28 -8.72
C GLY A 17 5.48 12.87 -9.78
N VAL A 18 5.52 11.60 -10.16
CA VAL A 18 6.40 11.12 -11.23
C VAL A 18 6.04 11.79 -12.56
N PHE A 19 4.75 11.92 -12.86
CA PHE A 19 4.28 12.61 -14.06
C PHE A 19 4.75 14.09 -14.06
N ALA A 20 4.54 14.81 -12.94
CA ALA A 20 4.95 16.21 -12.79
C ALA A 20 6.46 16.39 -13.01
N TYR A 21 7.27 15.51 -12.42
CA TYR A 21 8.72 15.53 -12.54
C TYR A 21 9.20 15.46 -14.01
N TYR A 22 8.61 14.55 -14.78
CA TYR A 22 8.98 14.40 -16.20
C TYR A 22 8.31 15.46 -17.10
N ALA A 23 7.09 15.90 -16.80
CA ALA A 23 6.47 17.03 -17.49
C ALA A 23 7.35 18.28 -17.39
N LYS A 24 7.88 18.58 -16.21
CA LYS A 24 8.83 19.68 -16.00
C LYS A 24 10.10 19.50 -16.84
N LYS A 25 10.69 18.30 -16.90
CA LYS A 25 11.85 18.01 -17.77
C LYS A 25 11.55 18.25 -19.24
N ALA A 26 10.32 17.95 -19.67
CA ALA A 26 9.84 18.23 -21.02
C ALA A 26 9.41 19.70 -21.24
N GLY A 27 9.75 20.61 -20.30
CA GLY A 27 9.42 22.04 -20.39
C GLY A 27 7.93 22.38 -20.24
N LYS A 28 7.15 21.48 -19.61
CA LYS A 28 5.71 21.63 -19.39
C LYS A 28 5.39 22.20 -18.02
N THR A 29 4.27 22.93 -17.94
CA THR A 29 3.76 23.53 -16.71
C THR A 29 2.64 22.68 -16.13
N CYS A 30 2.67 22.47 -14.81
CA CYS A 30 1.69 21.68 -14.09
C CYS A 30 1.04 22.48 -12.97
N LEU A 31 -0.28 22.34 -12.82
CA LEU A 31 -1.04 22.68 -11.62
C LEU A 31 -1.45 21.38 -10.93
N VAL A 32 -1.20 21.27 -9.63
CA VAL A 32 -1.60 20.12 -8.81
C VAL A 32 -2.77 20.52 -7.93
N LEU A 33 -3.86 19.74 -7.97
CA LEU A 33 -4.98 19.87 -7.04
C LEU A 33 -4.95 18.70 -6.06
N GLU A 34 -4.94 19.00 -4.79
CA GLU A 34 -5.04 17.99 -3.73
C GLU A 34 -6.21 18.33 -2.81
N LYS A 35 -7.12 17.37 -2.60
CA LYS A 35 -8.30 17.55 -1.73
C LYS A 35 -7.96 17.63 -0.25
N ARG A 36 -6.82 17.04 0.16
CA ARG A 36 -6.30 17.08 1.54
C ARG A 36 -5.55 18.38 1.81
N GLU A 37 -5.29 18.64 3.09
CA GLU A 37 -4.52 19.80 3.55
C GLU A 37 -2.98 19.59 3.45
N HIS A 38 -2.55 18.52 2.81
CA HIS A 38 -1.14 18.18 2.59
C HIS A 38 -0.94 17.46 1.25
N ALA A 39 0.23 17.58 0.67
CA ALA A 39 0.65 16.83 -0.50
C ALA A 39 1.26 15.46 -0.11
N GLY A 40 1.45 14.57 -1.10
CA GLY A 40 2.12 13.28 -0.93
C GLY A 40 1.16 12.07 -0.96
N GLY A 41 -0.15 12.31 -1.00
CA GLY A 41 -1.11 11.21 -1.00
C GLY A 41 -0.90 10.30 0.21
N ASN A 42 -0.89 8.98 0.01
CA ASN A 42 -0.78 8.01 1.10
C ASN A 42 0.65 7.85 1.66
N ILE A 43 1.68 8.38 1.00
CA ILE A 43 3.05 8.35 1.53
C ILE A 43 3.38 9.53 2.45
N TYR A 44 2.42 10.44 2.67
CA TYR A 44 2.62 11.58 3.55
C TYR A 44 3.02 11.16 4.97
N CYS A 45 4.05 11.82 5.50
CA CYS A 45 4.51 11.70 6.87
C CYS A 45 4.27 13.00 7.62
N GLU A 46 3.71 12.89 8.83
CA GLU A 46 3.63 14.00 9.77
C GLU A 46 4.81 13.93 10.75
N ASN A 47 5.48 15.04 10.99
CA ASN A 47 6.54 15.08 12.00
C ASN A 47 5.93 15.30 13.39
N ILE A 48 6.03 14.29 14.25
CA ILE A 48 5.56 14.34 15.64
C ILE A 48 6.74 13.96 16.55
N GLU A 49 7.10 14.82 17.50
CA GLU A 49 8.24 14.62 18.41
C GLU A 49 9.57 14.29 17.68
N GLY A 50 9.77 14.84 16.49
CA GLY A 50 10.94 14.55 15.65
C GLY A 50 10.93 13.18 14.97
N ILE A 51 9.79 12.50 14.95
CA ILE A 51 9.57 11.21 14.30
C ILE A 51 8.69 11.41 13.07
N ASN A 52 9.08 10.86 11.93
CA ASN A 52 8.28 10.84 10.72
C ASN A 52 7.19 9.77 10.82
N VAL A 53 5.99 10.19 11.16
CA VAL A 53 4.81 9.33 11.36
C VAL A 53 4.11 9.10 10.02
N HIS A 54 4.06 7.87 9.55
CA HIS A 54 3.35 7.47 8.34
C HIS A 54 1.84 7.53 8.59
N ARG A 55 1.18 8.60 8.13
CA ARG A 55 -0.24 8.90 8.46
C ARG A 55 -1.23 7.89 7.89
N TYR A 56 -0.87 7.20 6.81
CA TYR A 56 -1.77 6.33 6.06
C TYR A 56 -1.29 4.86 6.06
N GLY A 57 -0.68 4.43 7.15
CA GLY A 57 -0.16 3.08 7.33
C GLY A 57 1.34 2.96 7.04
N ALA A 58 1.91 1.83 7.43
CA ALA A 58 3.33 1.56 7.22
C ALA A 58 3.66 1.50 5.73
N HIS A 59 4.52 2.38 5.28
CA HIS A 59 5.05 2.41 3.91
C HIS A 59 6.54 2.07 3.95
N ILE A 60 6.91 0.92 3.43
CA ILE A 60 8.29 0.49 3.24
C ILE A 60 8.51 0.35 1.73
N PHE A 61 9.46 1.11 1.19
CA PHE A 61 9.77 1.00 -0.23
C PHE A 61 10.53 -0.28 -0.51
N HIS A 62 10.08 -1.04 -1.50
CA HIS A 62 10.75 -2.25 -1.97
C HIS A 62 10.51 -2.45 -3.46
N THR A 63 11.47 -3.02 -4.16
CA THR A 63 11.37 -3.33 -5.59
C THR A 63 12.49 -4.27 -6.04
N SER A 64 12.22 -5.06 -7.07
CA SER A 64 13.26 -5.77 -7.83
C SER A 64 13.60 -5.05 -9.16
N ASN A 65 12.88 -3.98 -9.48
CA ASN A 65 13.12 -3.17 -10.67
C ASN A 65 14.23 -2.15 -10.42
N LYS A 66 15.40 -2.38 -11.06
CA LYS A 66 16.57 -1.51 -10.90
C LYS A 66 16.34 -0.08 -11.43
N GLU A 67 15.54 0.08 -12.48
CA GLU A 67 15.21 1.43 -13.02
C GLU A 67 14.45 2.24 -11.98
N VAL A 68 13.43 1.64 -11.37
CA VAL A 68 12.64 2.28 -10.30
C VAL A 68 13.50 2.57 -9.07
N TRP A 69 14.35 1.61 -8.64
CA TRP A 69 15.26 1.83 -7.52
C TRP A 69 16.22 2.99 -7.76
N ASN A 70 16.86 3.03 -8.94
CA ASN A 70 17.76 4.11 -9.31
C ASN A 70 17.02 5.45 -9.38
N PHE A 71 15.80 5.47 -9.91
CA PHE A 71 14.98 6.68 -9.98
C PHE A 71 14.71 7.25 -8.59
N VAL A 72 14.17 6.46 -7.65
CA VAL A 72 13.85 6.98 -6.31
C VAL A 72 15.09 7.38 -5.53
N ASN A 73 16.23 6.68 -5.69
CA ASN A 73 17.51 7.06 -5.08
C ASN A 73 18.13 8.32 -5.72
N SER A 74 17.77 8.66 -6.95
CA SER A 74 18.18 9.93 -7.55
C SER A 74 17.44 11.14 -6.95
N LEU A 75 16.29 10.90 -6.32
CA LEU A 75 15.50 11.92 -5.64
C LEU A 75 15.94 12.12 -4.18
N VAL A 76 16.11 11.00 -3.45
CA VAL A 76 16.42 10.97 -2.01
C VAL A 76 17.22 9.71 -1.70
N GLU A 77 18.17 9.80 -0.79
CA GLU A 77 18.91 8.63 -0.28
C GLU A 77 18.01 7.76 0.60
N PHE A 78 18.11 6.43 0.44
CA PHE A 78 17.40 5.46 1.26
C PHE A 78 18.32 4.84 2.31
N ASN A 79 17.77 4.60 3.49
CA ASN A 79 18.47 3.90 4.56
C ASN A 79 18.47 2.37 4.35
N ARG A 80 19.11 1.65 5.27
CA ARG A 80 19.24 0.19 5.24
C ARG A 80 18.07 -0.56 5.92
N TYR A 81 16.91 0.07 6.11
CA TYR A 81 15.79 -0.58 6.78
C TYR A 81 15.38 -1.84 6.04
N THR A 82 15.34 -2.96 6.78
CA THR A 82 14.85 -4.25 6.28
C THR A 82 13.54 -4.59 6.99
N ASN A 83 12.48 -4.78 6.22
CA ASN A 83 11.17 -5.08 6.78
C ASN A 83 11.15 -6.49 7.38
N SER A 84 11.02 -6.57 8.69
CA SER A 84 10.98 -7.82 9.46
C SER A 84 9.84 -7.76 10.48
N PRO A 85 8.57 -7.80 10.02
CA PRO A 85 7.43 -7.71 10.92
C PRO A 85 7.34 -8.93 11.83
N VAL A 86 6.73 -8.72 12.99
CA VAL A 86 6.49 -9.78 14.00
C VAL A 86 4.97 -9.96 14.13
N ALA A 87 4.54 -11.20 14.32
CA ALA A 87 3.15 -11.53 14.65
C ALA A 87 3.00 -11.77 16.14
N ASN A 88 2.00 -11.16 16.74
CA ASN A 88 1.55 -11.42 18.10
C ASN A 88 0.23 -12.22 18.03
N TYR A 89 0.26 -13.45 18.53
CA TYR A 89 -0.91 -14.27 18.73
C TYR A 89 -1.13 -14.48 20.21
N LYS A 90 -2.01 -13.71 20.84
CA LYS A 90 -2.36 -13.83 22.27
C LYS A 90 -1.13 -13.80 23.19
N GLY A 91 -0.14 -12.95 22.90
CA GLY A 91 1.12 -12.86 23.64
C GLY A 91 2.24 -13.76 23.15
N GLU A 92 1.96 -14.71 22.27
CA GLU A 92 3.00 -15.51 21.60
C GLU A 92 3.56 -14.74 20.40
N MET A 93 4.86 -14.50 20.39
CA MET A 93 5.54 -13.73 19.33
C MET A 93 6.16 -14.66 18.29
N TYR A 94 5.89 -14.37 17.00
CA TYR A 94 6.38 -15.15 15.86
C TYR A 94 6.98 -14.24 14.79
N ASN A 95 8.11 -14.66 14.21
CA ASN A 95 8.69 -13.94 13.08
C ASN A 95 7.84 -14.08 11.81
N MET A 96 7.84 -13.04 10.98
CA MET A 96 7.24 -13.03 9.65
C MET A 96 8.34 -12.70 8.61
N PRO A 97 8.31 -13.31 7.41
CA PRO A 97 7.36 -14.30 6.90
C PRO A 97 7.45 -15.63 7.65
N PHE A 98 6.58 -16.60 7.33
CA PHE A 98 6.63 -17.94 7.93
C PHE A 98 7.93 -18.63 7.54
N ASN A 99 8.89 -18.64 8.44
CA ASN A 99 10.26 -19.11 8.23
C ASN A 99 10.74 -20.03 9.36
N MET A 100 11.99 -20.46 9.32
CA MET A 100 12.53 -21.36 10.34
C MET A 100 12.49 -20.77 11.77
N ASN A 101 12.56 -19.44 11.94
CA ASN A 101 12.37 -18.83 13.28
C ASN A 101 10.93 -19.02 13.76
N THR A 102 9.94 -18.86 12.87
CA THR A 102 8.52 -19.11 13.15
C THR A 102 8.32 -20.57 13.56
N PHE A 103 8.88 -21.50 12.79
CA PHE A 103 8.69 -22.96 13.00
C PHE A 103 9.41 -23.45 14.24
N SER A 104 10.63 -22.99 14.48
CA SER A 104 11.38 -23.31 15.71
C SER A 104 10.63 -22.84 16.95
N ARG A 105 10.08 -21.61 16.90
CA ARG A 105 9.28 -21.07 18.00
C ARG A 105 7.98 -21.84 18.21
N MET A 106 7.31 -22.22 17.13
CA MET A 106 5.99 -22.88 17.17
C MET A 106 6.07 -24.37 17.56
N TRP A 107 7.10 -25.08 17.10
CA TRP A 107 7.18 -26.55 17.21
C TRP A 107 8.44 -27.07 17.94
N GLY A 108 9.36 -26.21 18.34
CA GLY A 108 10.60 -26.63 19.03
C GLY A 108 11.58 -27.40 18.14
N ILE A 109 11.53 -27.17 16.82
CA ILE A 109 12.37 -27.84 15.82
C ILE A 109 13.54 -26.95 15.37
N SER A 110 14.54 -27.56 14.72
CA SER A 110 15.71 -26.83 14.25
C SER A 110 16.07 -27.06 12.78
N THR A 111 15.45 -28.03 12.13
CA THR A 111 15.80 -28.39 10.74
C THR A 111 14.65 -28.15 9.76
N PRO A 112 14.99 -27.79 8.50
CA PRO A 112 13.98 -27.68 7.43
C PRO A 112 13.21 -28.96 7.16
N GLU A 113 13.83 -30.13 7.37
CA GLU A 113 13.20 -31.43 7.15
C GLU A 113 12.06 -31.68 8.16
N GLU A 114 12.31 -31.40 9.45
CA GLU A 114 11.28 -31.49 10.50
C GLU A 114 10.10 -30.54 10.19
N ALA A 115 10.39 -29.30 9.79
CA ALA A 115 9.35 -28.33 9.42
C ALA A 115 8.51 -28.82 8.24
N LYS A 116 9.13 -29.30 7.17
CA LYS A 116 8.45 -29.87 6.00
C LYS A 116 7.57 -31.05 6.38
N LYS A 117 8.05 -31.95 7.23
CA LYS A 117 7.29 -33.12 7.71
C LYS A 117 6.02 -32.66 8.45
N ILE A 118 6.13 -31.75 9.40
CA ILE A 118 5.00 -31.24 10.18
C ILE A 118 3.97 -30.57 9.27
N ILE A 119 4.42 -29.65 8.40
CA ILE A 119 3.52 -28.94 7.46
C ILE A 119 2.82 -29.92 6.53
N ASN A 120 3.54 -30.91 5.97
CA ASN A 120 2.96 -31.89 5.06
C ASN A 120 1.94 -32.79 5.76
N GLU A 121 2.16 -33.19 7.02
CA GLU A 121 1.15 -33.94 7.79
C GLU A 121 -0.11 -33.10 8.02
N GLN A 122 0.06 -31.84 8.39
CA GLN A 122 -1.08 -30.95 8.65
C GLN A 122 -1.89 -30.63 7.40
N ARG A 123 -1.26 -30.59 6.23
CA ARG A 123 -1.96 -30.37 4.93
C ARG A 123 -2.87 -31.51 4.53
N LYS A 124 -2.62 -32.74 5.01
CA LYS A 124 -3.40 -33.94 4.66
C LYS A 124 -4.87 -33.88 5.08
N VAL A 125 -5.25 -32.92 5.94
CA VAL A 125 -6.66 -32.71 6.31
C VAL A 125 -7.48 -32.20 5.14
N ILE A 126 -6.83 -31.56 4.16
CA ILE A 126 -7.48 -31.09 2.93
C ILE A 126 -7.45 -32.20 1.90
N LYS A 127 -8.63 -32.65 1.49
CA LYS A 127 -8.80 -33.71 0.48
C LYS A 127 -9.29 -33.09 -0.83
N GLY A 128 -8.48 -33.22 -1.88
CA GLY A 128 -8.78 -32.67 -3.21
C GLY A 128 -8.45 -31.16 -3.31
N GLU A 129 -9.12 -30.47 -4.22
CA GLU A 129 -8.93 -29.04 -4.42
C GLU A 129 -9.61 -28.23 -3.30
N PRO A 130 -8.94 -27.17 -2.78
CA PRO A 130 -9.51 -26.30 -1.76
C PRO A 130 -10.77 -25.59 -2.25
N LYS A 131 -11.82 -25.60 -1.44
CA LYS A 131 -13.15 -25.05 -1.80
C LYS A 131 -13.33 -23.60 -1.34
N ASN A 132 -12.57 -23.17 -0.34
CA ASN A 132 -12.65 -21.84 0.26
C ASN A 132 -11.28 -21.37 0.73
N ARG A 133 -11.22 -20.15 1.28
CA ARG A 133 -9.98 -19.54 1.73
C ARG A 133 -9.32 -20.28 2.91
N GLU A 134 -10.10 -20.85 3.82
CA GLU A 134 -9.57 -21.66 4.93
C GLU A 134 -8.82 -22.89 4.41
N GLU A 135 -9.49 -23.68 3.55
CA GLU A 135 -8.88 -24.87 2.95
C GLU A 135 -7.66 -24.53 2.11
N GLN A 136 -7.73 -23.44 1.34
CA GLN A 136 -6.58 -22.94 0.57
C GLN A 136 -5.40 -22.58 1.47
N ALA A 137 -5.63 -21.83 2.56
CA ALA A 137 -4.57 -21.47 3.49
C ALA A 137 -3.95 -22.71 4.15
N ILE A 138 -4.77 -23.64 4.66
CA ILE A 138 -4.30 -24.87 5.29
C ILE A 138 -3.49 -25.71 4.27
N SER A 139 -3.92 -25.80 3.02
CA SER A 139 -3.18 -26.50 1.97
C SER A 139 -1.80 -25.90 1.68
N LEU A 140 -1.60 -24.62 1.99
CA LEU A 140 -0.33 -23.91 1.80
C LEU A 140 0.59 -24.01 3.02
N VAL A 141 0.06 -23.78 4.22
CA VAL A 141 0.89 -23.58 5.44
C VAL A 141 0.63 -24.59 6.55
N GLY A 142 -0.37 -25.45 6.44
CA GLY A 142 -0.79 -26.36 7.49
C GLY A 142 -1.74 -25.69 8.51
N THR A 143 -2.31 -26.52 9.40
CA THR A 143 -3.36 -26.09 10.34
C THR A 143 -2.86 -25.14 11.43
N HIS A 144 -1.67 -25.39 12.00
CA HIS A 144 -1.17 -24.58 13.13
C HIS A 144 -0.84 -23.15 12.73
N ILE A 145 -0.13 -22.97 11.61
CA ILE A 145 0.18 -21.63 11.07
C ILE A 145 -1.11 -20.92 10.69
N TYR A 146 -2.02 -21.64 10.01
CA TYR A 146 -3.32 -21.09 9.65
C TYR A 146 -4.07 -20.56 10.88
N GLN A 147 -4.24 -21.39 11.91
CA GLN A 147 -5.03 -21.02 13.09
C GLN A 147 -4.43 -19.86 13.88
N LYS A 148 -3.09 -19.85 14.08
CA LYS A 148 -2.45 -18.83 14.91
C LYS A 148 -2.12 -17.54 14.13
N LEU A 149 -1.71 -17.64 12.87
CA LEU A 149 -1.09 -16.51 12.18
C LEU A 149 -1.88 -15.98 10.97
N VAL A 150 -2.88 -16.74 10.49
CA VAL A 150 -3.62 -16.35 9.27
C VAL A 150 -5.09 -16.09 9.57
N LYS A 151 -5.76 -17.01 10.26
CA LYS A 151 -7.22 -16.98 10.40
C LYS A 151 -7.75 -15.68 10.98
N GLY A 152 -7.41 -15.37 12.22
CA GLY A 152 -7.97 -14.18 12.92
C GLY A 152 -7.58 -12.86 12.25
N TYR A 153 -6.35 -12.75 11.75
CA TYR A 153 -5.93 -11.58 10.97
C TYR A 153 -6.79 -11.37 9.72
N THR A 154 -7.01 -12.46 8.97
CA THR A 154 -7.82 -12.44 7.75
C THR A 154 -9.28 -12.10 8.05
N GLU A 155 -9.87 -12.72 9.07
CA GLU A 155 -11.27 -12.49 9.47
C GLU A 155 -11.50 -11.05 9.92
N LYS A 156 -10.54 -10.44 10.63
CA LYS A 156 -10.58 -9.00 10.96
C LYS A 156 -10.51 -8.13 9.71
N GLN A 157 -9.53 -8.40 8.85
CA GLN A 157 -9.31 -7.60 7.65
C GLN A 157 -10.51 -7.60 6.69
N TRP A 158 -11.23 -8.72 6.60
CA TRP A 158 -12.35 -8.87 5.68
C TRP A 158 -13.73 -8.75 6.34
N GLY A 159 -13.81 -8.77 7.67
CA GLY A 159 -15.06 -8.73 8.42
C GLY A 159 -15.93 -9.98 8.25
N ARG A 160 -15.36 -11.09 7.74
CA ARG A 160 -16.06 -12.35 7.41
C ARG A 160 -15.25 -13.56 7.83
N ASP A 161 -15.94 -14.68 8.08
CA ASP A 161 -15.28 -15.98 8.32
C ASP A 161 -14.46 -16.41 7.09
N CYS A 162 -13.29 -17.00 7.33
CA CYS A 162 -12.42 -17.50 6.26
C CYS A 162 -13.09 -18.54 5.36
N LYS A 163 -14.06 -19.29 5.87
CA LYS A 163 -14.85 -20.28 5.11
C LYS A 163 -15.77 -19.64 4.08
N GLU A 164 -16.21 -18.41 4.34
CA GLU A 164 -17.10 -17.65 3.44
C GLU A 164 -16.32 -16.90 2.35
N LEU A 165 -15.01 -16.82 2.49
CA LEU A 165 -14.16 -16.12 1.55
C LEU A 165 -13.69 -17.05 0.42
N PRO A 166 -13.71 -16.60 -0.86
CA PRO A 166 -13.24 -17.40 -1.98
C PRO A 166 -11.78 -17.82 -1.87
N ALA A 167 -11.44 -19.03 -2.30
CA ALA A 167 -10.10 -19.59 -2.25
C ALA A 167 -9.06 -18.72 -2.99
N PHE A 168 -9.44 -18.10 -4.11
CA PHE A 168 -8.53 -17.31 -4.95
C PHE A 168 -7.98 -16.04 -4.27
N ILE A 169 -8.60 -15.57 -3.18
CA ILE A 169 -8.12 -14.40 -2.41
C ILE A 169 -6.74 -14.68 -1.81
N ILE A 170 -6.43 -15.93 -1.46
CA ILE A 170 -5.08 -16.34 -1.06
C ILE A 170 -4.43 -17.12 -2.20
N LYS A 171 -3.62 -16.42 -3.00
CA LYS A 171 -2.82 -17.07 -4.05
C LYS A 171 -1.52 -17.66 -3.48
N ARG A 172 -0.94 -17.04 -2.48
CA ARG A 172 0.35 -17.42 -1.87
C ARG A 172 0.36 -17.08 -0.39
N LEU A 173 0.83 -18.03 0.40
CA LEU A 173 1.36 -17.78 1.75
C LEU A 173 2.79 -18.31 1.73
N PRO A 174 3.79 -17.44 1.62
CA PRO A 174 5.16 -17.88 1.44
C PRO A 174 5.65 -18.59 2.70
N VAL A 175 6.08 -19.83 2.52
CA VAL A 175 6.78 -20.63 3.51
C VAL A 175 8.24 -20.69 3.12
N ARG A 176 9.13 -20.27 4.01
CA ARG A 176 10.59 -20.28 3.79
C ARG A 176 11.27 -21.23 4.76
N TYR A 177 12.05 -22.15 4.23
CA TYR A 177 12.83 -23.10 5.03
C TYR A 177 14.26 -22.58 5.31
N THR A 178 14.35 -21.28 5.62
CA THR A 178 15.56 -20.54 5.99
C THR A 178 15.28 -19.71 7.24
N TYR A 179 16.32 -19.23 7.92
CA TYR A 179 16.22 -18.32 9.07
C TYR A 179 16.21 -16.83 8.66
N ASP A 180 15.86 -16.54 7.43
CA ASP A 180 15.78 -15.17 6.92
C ASP A 180 14.46 -14.50 7.31
N ASN A 181 14.54 -13.40 8.07
CA ASN A 181 13.41 -12.61 8.52
C ASN A 181 13.04 -11.45 7.56
N ASN A 182 13.77 -11.27 6.46
CA ASN A 182 13.39 -10.28 5.47
C ASN A 182 12.03 -10.64 4.87
N TYR A 183 11.04 -9.76 5.07
CA TYR A 183 9.67 -10.02 4.62
C TYR A 183 9.53 -10.03 3.10
N PHE A 184 10.21 -9.12 2.42
CA PHE A 184 10.16 -9.01 0.96
C PHE A 184 11.13 -9.97 0.27
N ASN A 185 10.78 -10.37 -0.96
CA ASN A 185 11.67 -11.11 -1.85
C ASN A 185 12.42 -10.18 -2.81
N ASP A 186 12.15 -8.87 -2.73
CA ASP A 186 12.72 -7.89 -3.62
C ASP A 186 14.21 -7.64 -3.35
N LEU A 187 14.95 -7.27 -4.40
CA LEU A 187 16.38 -7.03 -4.34
C LEU A 187 16.74 -5.76 -3.56
N TYR A 188 15.83 -4.78 -3.57
CA TYR A 188 16.04 -3.47 -2.96
C TYR A 188 14.90 -3.14 -2.01
N GLN A 189 15.23 -2.55 -0.88
CA GLN A 189 14.26 -1.99 0.07
C GLN A 189 14.91 -0.94 0.96
N GLY A 190 14.10 -0.09 1.57
CA GLY A 190 14.55 0.92 2.52
C GLY A 190 13.48 1.97 2.80
N ILE A 191 13.84 2.91 3.66
CA ILE A 191 13.05 4.10 3.98
C ILE A 191 13.85 5.33 3.53
N PRO A 192 13.24 6.33 2.89
CA PRO A 192 13.94 7.56 2.53
C PRO A 192 14.40 8.30 3.79
N ILE A 193 15.68 8.67 3.83
CA ILE A 193 16.27 9.39 4.97
C ILE A 193 15.61 10.76 5.13
N GLY A 194 14.95 10.95 6.29
CA GLY A 194 14.19 12.15 6.60
C GLY A 194 12.75 12.13 6.08
N GLY A 195 12.23 10.94 5.79
CA GLY A 195 10.81 10.67 5.49
C GLY A 195 10.42 10.85 4.03
N TYR A 196 9.26 10.31 3.70
CA TYR A 196 8.72 10.29 2.33
C TYR A 196 8.36 11.68 1.78
N ASN A 197 8.13 12.67 2.64
CA ASN A 197 7.80 14.03 2.18
C ASN A 197 8.90 14.62 1.28
N LYS A 198 10.16 14.24 1.50
CA LYS A 198 11.28 14.66 0.65
C LYS A 198 11.15 14.15 -0.80
N ILE A 199 10.61 12.97 -1.00
CA ILE A 199 10.31 12.46 -2.34
C ILE A 199 9.24 13.34 -2.99
N THR A 200 8.16 13.63 -2.26
CA THR A 200 7.06 14.50 -2.71
C THR A 200 7.56 15.88 -3.10
N GLU A 201 8.38 16.49 -2.25
CA GLU A 201 9.00 17.82 -2.51
C GLU A 201 9.82 17.82 -3.80
N LYS A 202 10.62 16.78 -4.02
CA LYS A 202 11.44 16.66 -5.25
C LYS A 202 10.61 16.42 -6.49
N LEU A 203 9.57 15.57 -6.40
CA LEU A 203 8.69 15.26 -7.52
C LEU A 203 7.90 16.49 -7.99
N PHE A 204 7.40 17.30 -7.07
CA PHE A 204 6.58 18.48 -7.38
C PHE A 204 7.36 19.79 -7.37
N GLU A 205 8.68 19.75 -7.29
CA GLU A 205 9.52 20.95 -7.27
C GLU A 205 9.24 21.87 -8.48
N GLY A 206 8.78 23.10 -8.19
CA GLY A 206 8.40 24.10 -9.20
C GLY A 206 6.98 23.98 -9.75
N CYS A 207 6.17 23.07 -9.25
CA CYS A 207 4.73 23.02 -9.53
C CYS A 207 3.95 23.91 -8.56
N GLU A 208 2.88 24.53 -9.04
CA GLU A 208 1.86 25.12 -8.18
C GLU A 208 1.00 23.99 -7.60
N ILE A 209 0.82 23.96 -6.27
CA ILE A 209 -0.01 22.99 -5.57
C ILE A 209 -1.12 23.75 -4.84
N ARG A 210 -2.37 23.37 -5.07
CA ARG A 210 -3.54 23.86 -4.34
C ARG A 210 -4.07 22.77 -3.45
N LEU A 211 -3.90 22.94 -2.15
CA LEU A 211 -4.42 22.05 -1.11
C LEU A 211 -5.89 22.40 -0.80
N GLY A 212 -6.64 21.47 -0.21
CA GLY A 212 -8.06 21.64 0.08
C GLY A 212 -8.93 21.81 -1.19
N ALA A 213 -8.41 21.45 -2.37
CA ALA A 213 -9.07 21.65 -3.66
C ALA A 213 -9.61 20.34 -4.21
N ASP A 214 -10.92 20.17 -4.15
CA ASP A 214 -11.61 19.03 -4.77
C ASP A 214 -11.94 19.31 -6.24
N TYR A 215 -11.28 18.59 -7.13
CA TYR A 215 -11.49 18.69 -8.58
C TYR A 215 -12.94 18.41 -9.00
N LEU A 216 -13.57 17.38 -8.39
CA LEU A 216 -14.92 16.97 -8.78
C LEU A 216 -15.99 17.94 -8.31
N ALA A 217 -15.70 18.77 -7.31
CA ALA A 217 -16.64 19.80 -6.84
C ALA A 217 -16.84 20.94 -7.85
N ASP A 218 -15.86 21.22 -8.73
CA ASP A 218 -15.95 22.28 -9.74
C ASP A 218 -15.09 21.91 -10.99
N LYS A 219 -15.43 20.77 -11.58
CA LYS A 219 -14.70 20.17 -12.70
C LYS A 219 -14.52 21.12 -13.88
N GLU A 220 -15.59 21.82 -14.30
CA GLU A 220 -15.57 22.74 -15.45
C GLU A 220 -14.58 23.88 -15.26
N LYS A 221 -14.54 24.47 -14.05
CA LYS A 221 -13.59 25.53 -13.69
C LYS A 221 -12.16 25.05 -13.78
N TYR A 222 -11.87 23.87 -13.26
CA TYR A 222 -10.53 23.34 -13.25
C TYR A 222 -10.08 22.87 -14.64
N ASP A 223 -10.96 22.26 -15.42
CA ASP A 223 -10.69 21.86 -16.81
C ASP A 223 -10.36 23.06 -17.71
N ALA A 224 -10.88 24.24 -17.38
CA ALA A 224 -10.55 25.45 -18.11
C ALA A 224 -9.10 25.93 -17.92
N LEU A 225 -8.40 25.46 -16.89
CA LEU A 225 -7.07 25.94 -16.52
C LEU A 225 -5.93 25.24 -17.29
N ALA A 226 -6.08 24.00 -17.73
CA ALA A 226 -5.01 23.20 -18.33
C ALA A 226 -5.46 22.50 -19.63
N ASP A 227 -4.51 22.21 -20.52
CA ASP A 227 -4.80 21.55 -21.80
C ASP A 227 -5.17 20.08 -21.62
N LYS A 228 -4.53 19.37 -20.67
CA LYS A 228 -4.82 17.99 -20.32
C LYS A 228 -4.94 17.81 -18.80
N VAL A 229 -5.71 16.82 -18.40
CA VAL A 229 -5.89 16.40 -17.00
C VAL A 229 -5.23 15.05 -16.77
N VAL A 230 -4.47 14.90 -15.70
CA VAL A 230 -4.00 13.61 -15.16
C VAL A 230 -4.81 13.32 -13.92
N TYR A 231 -5.74 12.37 -14.02
CA TYR A 231 -6.68 12.04 -12.95
C TYR A 231 -6.23 10.80 -12.20
N THR A 232 -5.99 10.93 -10.89
CA THR A 232 -5.55 9.81 -10.03
C THR A 232 -6.57 9.43 -8.95
N GLY A 233 -7.75 10.03 -8.96
CA GLY A 233 -8.87 9.69 -8.09
C GLY A 233 -9.57 8.40 -8.49
N THR A 234 -10.68 8.07 -7.82
CA THR A 234 -11.48 6.88 -8.16
C THR A 234 -12.15 7.07 -9.53
N ILE A 235 -11.99 6.07 -10.41
CA ILE A 235 -12.48 6.19 -11.79
C ILE A 235 -13.99 6.31 -11.89
N ASP A 236 -14.73 5.62 -11.02
CA ASP A 236 -16.19 5.65 -10.98
C ASP A 236 -16.73 7.03 -10.57
N SER A 237 -16.08 7.74 -9.65
CA SER A 237 -16.48 9.10 -9.26
C SER A 237 -16.24 10.12 -10.37
N TYR A 238 -15.22 9.93 -11.21
CA TYR A 238 -14.99 10.79 -12.37
C TYR A 238 -16.18 10.78 -13.35
N PHE A 239 -16.84 9.64 -13.48
CA PHE A 239 -18.00 9.42 -14.33
C PHE A 239 -19.34 9.45 -13.57
N ASP A 240 -19.41 10.13 -12.42
CA ASP A 240 -20.64 10.29 -11.61
C ASP A 240 -21.35 8.96 -11.31
N TYR A 241 -20.54 7.89 -11.13
CA TYR A 241 -21.03 6.55 -10.81
C TYR A 241 -22.07 5.98 -11.80
N CYS A 242 -22.01 6.36 -13.08
CA CYS A 242 -23.02 6.04 -14.11
C CYS A 242 -23.29 4.54 -14.32
N PHE A 243 -22.34 3.66 -13.95
CA PHE A 243 -22.51 2.19 -13.95
C PHE A 243 -22.64 1.62 -12.54
N GLY A 244 -22.65 2.46 -11.49
CA GLY A 244 -22.64 2.08 -10.09
C GLY A 244 -21.26 2.18 -9.45
N LYS A 245 -21.22 2.07 -8.11
CA LYS A 245 -20.00 2.27 -7.31
C LYS A 245 -19.12 1.03 -7.33
N LEU A 246 -17.83 1.23 -7.55
CA LEU A 246 -16.78 0.25 -7.29
C LEU A 246 -16.58 0.10 -5.78
N GLN A 247 -16.18 -1.08 -5.34
CA GLN A 247 -15.96 -1.36 -3.93
C GLN A 247 -14.49 -1.20 -3.54
N TYR A 248 -14.30 -0.62 -2.36
CA TYR A 248 -12.98 -0.43 -1.76
C TYR A 248 -12.96 -0.96 -0.33
N ARG A 249 -11.77 -1.19 0.20
CA ARG A 249 -11.54 -1.34 1.64
C ARG A 249 -10.92 -0.06 2.15
N SER A 250 -11.23 0.25 3.39
CA SER A 250 -10.68 1.42 4.09
C SER A 250 -9.92 1.00 5.34
N LEU A 251 -9.23 1.95 5.94
CA LEU A 251 -8.49 1.80 7.18
C LEU A 251 -8.80 2.98 8.09
N ARG A 252 -8.78 2.72 9.39
CA ARG A 252 -8.82 3.76 10.43
C ARG A 252 -7.56 3.65 11.28
N PHE A 253 -6.99 4.80 11.60
CA PHE A 253 -5.75 4.90 12.35
C PHE A 253 -5.96 5.66 13.65
N GLU A 254 -5.37 5.17 14.73
CA GLU A 254 -5.30 5.84 16.01
C GLU A 254 -3.84 6.03 16.37
N THR A 255 -3.38 7.29 16.38
CA THR A 255 -1.99 7.66 16.66
C THR A 255 -1.87 8.20 18.08
N GLU A 256 -0.84 7.77 18.79
CA GLU A 256 -0.59 8.10 20.18
C GLU A 256 0.90 8.36 20.42
N VAL A 257 1.22 9.41 21.17
CA VAL A 257 2.57 9.70 21.65
C VAL A 257 2.73 9.05 23.01
N LEU A 258 3.77 8.25 23.19
CA LEU A 258 4.08 7.56 24.43
C LEU A 258 5.36 8.10 25.07
N ASP A 259 5.33 8.24 26.38
CA ASP A 259 6.49 8.69 27.18
C ASP A 259 7.41 7.51 27.52
N CYS A 260 7.92 6.90 26.48
CA CYS A 260 8.94 5.85 26.54
C CYS A 260 9.76 5.84 25.24
N ASP A 261 10.98 5.39 25.32
CA ASP A 261 11.90 5.35 24.18
C ASP A 261 11.67 4.17 23.22
N ASN A 262 11.01 3.11 23.69
CA ASN A 262 10.75 1.89 22.91
C ASN A 262 9.53 1.15 23.46
N TYR A 263 8.47 1.07 22.68
CA TYR A 263 7.20 0.47 23.09
C TYR A 263 7.13 -1.04 22.78
N GLN A 264 7.48 -1.42 21.56
CA GLN A 264 7.28 -2.81 21.09
C GLN A 264 8.55 -3.46 20.49
N GLY A 265 9.64 -2.72 20.38
CA GLY A 265 10.94 -3.24 19.91
C GLY A 265 10.99 -3.56 18.41
N ASN A 266 9.99 -3.16 17.63
CA ASN A 266 9.96 -3.38 16.19
C ASN A 266 9.04 -2.34 15.52
N ALA A 267 9.32 -2.01 14.26
CA ALA A 267 8.49 -1.06 13.53
C ALA A 267 7.04 -1.54 13.35
N VAL A 268 6.82 -2.83 13.09
CA VAL A 268 5.48 -3.38 12.82
C VAL A 268 5.27 -4.68 13.60
N ILE A 269 4.24 -4.71 14.43
CA ILE A 269 3.70 -5.94 15.03
C ILE A 269 2.28 -6.16 14.55
N ASN A 270 2.04 -7.31 13.92
CA ASN A 270 0.73 -7.75 13.47
C ASN A 270 0.03 -8.55 14.58
N TYR A 271 -1.19 -8.20 14.92
CA TYR A 271 -2.02 -8.92 15.88
C TYR A 271 -2.90 -9.91 15.14
N THR A 272 -2.62 -11.20 15.28
CA THR A 272 -3.20 -12.24 14.44
C THR A 272 -4.39 -12.97 15.06
N ASP A 273 -4.65 -12.75 16.35
CA ASP A 273 -5.88 -13.20 17.01
C ASP A 273 -7.10 -12.38 16.57
N ARG A 274 -8.32 -12.89 16.76
CA ARG A 274 -9.57 -12.24 16.37
C ARG A 274 -10.05 -11.22 17.41
N GLU A 275 -9.68 -11.42 18.67
CA GLU A 275 -10.18 -10.66 19.81
C GLU A 275 -9.58 -9.24 19.86
N THR A 276 -8.32 -9.09 19.43
CA THR A 276 -7.67 -7.79 19.30
C THR A 276 -8.29 -7.00 18.13
N PRO A 277 -8.86 -5.80 18.36
CA PRO A 277 -9.67 -5.12 17.34
C PRO A 277 -8.86 -4.51 16.18
N TYR A 278 -7.58 -4.23 16.37
CA TYR A 278 -6.67 -3.73 15.32
C TYR A 278 -5.87 -4.86 14.68
N THR A 279 -5.42 -4.63 13.46
CA THR A 279 -4.60 -5.60 12.71
C THR A 279 -3.13 -5.48 13.02
N ARG A 280 -2.65 -4.26 13.32
CA ARG A 280 -1.24 -4.01 13.65
C ARG A 280 -1.05 -2.78 14.51
N ILE A 281 0.10 -2.73 15.16
CA ILE A 281 0.67 -1.51 15.73
C ILE A 281 1.94 -1.18 14.95
N ILE A 282 2.07 0.08 14.57
CA ILE A 282 3.24 0.65 13.91
C ILE A 282 3.94 1.54 14.95
N GLU A 283 5.21 1.30 15.24
CA GLU A 283 6.08 2.17 16.02
C GLU A 283 7.05 2.86 15.08
N HIS A 284 6.75 4.11 14.73
CA HIS A 284 7.31 4.77 13.57
C HIS A 284 8.81 5.07 13.64
N LYS A 285 9.36 5.34 14.83
CA LYS A 285 10.78 5.68 14.98
C LYS A 285 11.73 4.60 14.46
N HIS A 286 11.32 3.32 14.53
CA HIS A 286 12.16 2.20 14.08
C HIS A 286 12.43 2.20 12.58
N PHE A 287 11.60 2.84 11.75
CA PHE A 287 11.83 2.95 10.31
C PHE A 287 13.12 3.71 9.98
N GLU A 288 13.46 4.72 10.78
CA GLU A 288 14.64 5.55 10.58
C GLU A 288 15.68 5.37 11.70
N PHE A 289 15.62 4.28 12.45
CA PHE A 289 16.51 3.99 13.58
C PHE A 289 16.56 5.12 14.60
N GLY A 290 15.42 5.74 14.87
CA GLY A 290 15.28 6.91 15.74
C GLY A 290 15.62 6.61 17.20
N THR A 291 16.21 7.61 17.88
CA THR A 291 16.70 7.53 19.27
C THR A 291 16.00 8.54 20.18
N GLN A 292 14.85 9.07 19.80
CA GLN A 292 14.07 10.01 20.59
C GLN A 292 13.68 9.39 21.94
N GLU A 293 13.56 10.20 22.99
CA GLU A 293 13.15 9.78 24.34
C GLU A 293 11.69 9.31 24.37
N LYS A 294 10.83 9.89 23.50
CA LYS A 294 9.45 9.47 23.28
C LYS A 294 9.31 8.61 22.03
N THR A 295 8.22 7.89 21.95
CA THR A 295 7.86 7.16 20.73
C THR A 295 6.45 7.51 20.27
N VAL A 296 6.17 7.27 18.98
CA VAL A 296 4.83 7.44 18.39
C VAL A 296 4.40 6.11 17.83
N ILE A 297 3.24 5.65 18.28
CA ILE A 297 2.62 4.44 17.75
C ILE A 297 1.34 4.77 17.00
N THR A 298 1.01 3.93 16.02
CA THR A 298 -0.28 3.98 15.33
C THR A 298 -0.92 2.60 15.34
N ARG A 299 -2.16 2.49 15.85
CA ARG A 299 -3.00 1.29 15.72
C ARG A 299 -3.78 1.37 14.44
N GLU A 300 -3.70 0.32 13.61
CA GLU A 300 -4.40 0.23 12.33
C GLU A 300 -5.60 -0.70 12.47
N TYR A 301 -6.78 -0.16 12.17
CA TYR A 301 -8.04 -0.88 12.19
C TYR A 301 -8.56 -1.08 10.76
N PRO A 302 -8.98 -2.30 10.39
CA PRO A 302 -9.68 -2.51 9.13
C PRO A 302 -11.07 -1.87 9.18
N ALA A 303 -11.49 -1.28 8.08
CA ALA A 303 -12.80 -0.66 7.95
C ALA A 303 -13.44 -0.99 6.59
N GLU A 304 -14.76 -1.11 6.57
CA GLU A 304 -15.49 -1.07 5.31
C GLU A 304 -15.47 0.36 4.78
N TRP A 305 -15.24 0.48 3.48
CA TRP A 305 -15.29 1.79 2.85
C TRP A 305 -16.73 2.26 2.69
N THR A 306 -16.99 3.49 3.09
CA THR A 306 -18.23 4.22 2.83
C THR A 306 -17.89 5.56 2.21
N GLU A 307 -18.86 6.19 1.56
CA GLU A 307 -18.67 7.51 0.97
C GLU A 307 -18.17 8.52 2.00
N GLY A 308 -17.16 9.30 1.63
CA GLY A 308 -16.46 10.23 2.54
C GLY A 308 -15.23 9.64 3.23
N MET A 309 -15.04 8.32 3.20
CA MET A 309 -13.81 7.69 3.68
C MET A 309 -12.76 7.57 2.56
N GLU A 310 -11.48 7.51 2.94
CA GLU A 310 -10.41 7.25 1.97
C GLU A 310 -10.47 5.81 1.44
N PRO A 311 -10.47 5.61 0.11
CA PRO A 311 -10.38 4.29 -0.50
C PRO A 311 -8.91 3.84 -0.52
N TYR A 312 -8.55 2.84 0.30
CA TYR A 312 -7.17 2.34 0.34
C TYR A 312 -6.92 1.23 -0.65
N TYR A 313 -7.83 0.26 -0.74
CA TYR A 313 -7.62 -0.94 -1.54
C TYR A 313 -8.85 -1.27 -2.39
N PRO A 314 -8.69 -1.47 -3.72
CA PRO A 314 -9.75 -1.99 -4.56
C PRO A 314 -10.14 -3.42 -4.15
N VAL A 315 -11.43 -3.74 -4.20
CA VAL A 315 -11.93 -5.11 -4.04
C VAL A 315 -11.89 -5.80 -5.39
N ASN A 316 -10.85 -6.62 -5.62
CA ASN A 316 -10.58 -7.26 -6.92
C ASN A 316 -11.36 -8.57 -7.09
N ASP A 317 -12.69 -8.56 -6.90
CA ASP A 317 -13.57 -9.66 -7.28
C ASP A 317 -14.04 -9.54 -8.74
N GLU A 318 -14.70 -10.59 -9.25
CA GLU A 318 -15.16 -10.66 -10.64
C GLU A 318 -16.16 -9.53 -10.96
N ARG A 319 -17.12 -9.29 -10.07
CA ARG A 319 -18.13 -8.22 -10.22
C ARG A 319 -17.49 -6.85 -10.39
N ASN A 320 -16.56 -6.52 -9.50
CA ASN A 320 -15.89 -5.22 -9.54
C ASN A 320 -14.95 -5.09 -10.75
N GLN A 321 -14.32 -6.19 -11.18
CA GLN A 321 -13.49 -6.20 -12.38
C GLN A 321 -14.33 -6.00 -13.66
N GLU A 322 -15.52 -6.60 -13.74
CA GLU A 322 -16.45 -6.35 -14.86
C GLU A 322 -16.97 -4.90 -14.85
N LEU A 323 -17.29 -4.36 -13.68
CA LEU A 323 -17.70 -2.98 -13.54
C LEU A 323 -16.58 -2.01 -13.94
N TYR A 324 -15.35 -2.27 -13.50
CA TYR A 324 -14.19 -1.47 -13.87
C TYR A 324 -13.94 -1.47 -15.39
N LYS A 325 -14.10 -2.60 -16.08
CA LYS A 325 -13.95 -2.65 -17.55
C LYS A 325 -14.85 -1.63 -18.26
N LYS A 326 -16.10 -1.47 -17.79
CA LYS A 326 -17.04 -0.47 -18.37
C LYS A 326 -16.52 0.96 -18.19
N TYR A 327 -15.98 1.27 -17.01
CA TYR A 327 -15.37 2.58 -16.76
C TYR A 327 -14.08 2.79 -17.56
N ALA A 328 -13.26 1.75 -17.71
CA ALA A 328 -12.04 1.81 -18.51
C ALA A 328 -12.35 2.07 -20.01
N GLU A 329 -13.45 1.53 -20.52
CA GLU A 329 -13.92 1.82 -21.89
C GLU A 329 -14.37 3.27 -22.06
N LEU A 330 -15.02 3.87 -21.05
CA LEU A 330 -15.33 5.30 -21.06
C LEU A 330 -14.06 6.15 -20.98
N ALA A 331 -13.16 5.81 -20.08
CA ALA A 331 -11.88 6.50 -19.91
C ALA A 331 -11.05 6.50 -21.21
N GLY A 332 -11.10 5.41 -21.97
CA GLY A 332 -10.45 5.31 -23.27
C GLY A 332 -11.00 6.26 -24.35
N LYS A 333 -12.20 6.85 -24.15
CA LYS A 333 -12.80 7.85 -25.05
C LYS A 333 -12.43 9.28 -24.69
N GLU A 334 -11.93 9.50 -23.47
CA GLU A 334 -11.50 10.82 -23.00
C GLU A 334 -10.18 11.21 -23.67
N LYS A 335 -10.21 12.18 -24.57
CA LYS A 335 -9.03 12.59 -25.36
C LYS A 335 -8.02 13.41 -24.58
N ASN A 336 -8.50 14.18 -23.60
CA ASN A 336 -7.69 15.15 -22.85
C ASN A 336 -7.51 14.74 -21.39
N VAL A 337 -7.81 13.49 -21.03
CA VAL A 337 -7.65 12.98 -19.66
C VAL A 337 -6.82 11.72 -19.67
N ILE A 338 -5.82 11.70 -18.83
CA ILE A 338 -4.98 10.55 -18.55
C ILE A 338 -5.42 10.00 -17.20
N PHE A 339 -5.88 8.76 -17.16
CA PHE A 339 -6.24 8.07 -15.94
C PHE A 339 -5.03 7.23 -15.49
N GLY A 340 -4.60 7.40 -14.23
CA GLY A 340 -3.45 6.65 -13.73
C GLY A 340 -3.38 6.55 -12.20
N GLY A 341 -2.58 5.61 -11.74
CA GLY A 341 -2.44 5.33 -10.32
C GLY A 341 -3.47 4.33 -9.78
N ARG A 342 -3.32 3.97 -8.52
CA ARG A 342 -4.05 2.86 -7.88
C ARG A 342 -5.57 2.95 -8.04
N LEU A 343 -6.15 4.13 -7.84
CA LEU A 343 -7.60 4.31 -7.82
C LEU A 343 -8.20 4.44 -9.22
N ALA A 344 -7.56 5.19 -10.12
CA ALA A 344 -8.03 5.35 -11.48
C ALA A 344 -7.82 4.07 -12.33
N GLU A 345 -6.78 3.29 -12.06
CA GLU A 345 -6.55 2.00 -12.71
C GLU A 345 -7.23 0.83 -11.99
N TYR A 346 -7.89 1.08 -10.84
CA TYR A 346 -8.56 0.09 -10.00
C TYR A 346 -7.69 -1.14 -9.73
N ARG A 347 -6.42 -0.91 -9.34
CA ARG A 347 -5.43 -1.98 -9.10
C ARG A 347 -4.80 -1.85 -7.73
N TYR A 348 -4.52 -2.99 -7.13
CA TYR A 348 -3.69 -3.05 -5.94
C TYR A 348 -2.22 -2.90 -6.36
N TYR A 349 -1.68 -1.71 -6.14
CA TYR A 349 -0.29 -1.38 -6.45
C TYR A 349 0.50 -1.12 -5.17
N ASP A 350 1.68 -1.72 -5.05
CA ASP A 350 2.72 -1.22 -4.17
C ASP A 350 3.38 0.03 -4.78
N MET A 351 4.17 0.76 -4.00
CA MET A 351 4.74 2.04 -4.43
C MET A 351 5.56 1.92 -5.71
N ASP A 352 6.34 0.84 -5.84
CA ASP A 352 7.15 0.58 -7.04
C ASP A 352 6.29 0.41 -8.29
N LYS A 353 5.15 -0.28 -8.18
CA LYS A 353 4.22 -0.50 -9.30
C LYS A 353 3.49 0.77 -9.70
N VAL A 354 3.20 1.66 -8.75
CA VAL A 354 2.67 2.99 -9.07
C VAL A 354 3.70 3.79 -9.87
N ILE A 355 4.97 3.75 -9.48
CA ILE A 355 6.06 4.44 -10.19
C ILE A 355 6.28 3.82 -11.57
N GLU A 356 6.28 2.49 -11.71
CA GLU A 356 6.38 1.80 -13.00
C GLU A 356 5.26 2.22 -13.96
N SER A 357 4.01 2.26 -13.46
CA SER A 357 2.85 2.71 -14.25
C SER A 357 3.02 4.17 -14.69
N ALA A 358 3.45 5.05 -13.79
CA ALA A 358 3.71 6.45 -14.10
C ALA A 358 4.83 6.63 -15.13
N LEU A 359 5.96 5.93 -14.99
CA LEU A 359 7.06 5.95 -15.95
C LEU A 359 6.62 5.47 -17.34
N SER A 360 5.78 4.43 -17.39
CA SER A 360 5.20 3.94 -18.65
C SER A 360 4.28 4.98 -19.29
N CYS A 361 3.48 5.68 -18.49
CA CYS A 361 2.62 6.77 -18.93
C CYS A 361 3.44 7.94 -19.51
N VAL A 362 4.47 8.35 -18.80
CA VAL A 362 5.38 9.44 -19.18
C VAL A 362 6.09 9.14 -20.52
N LYS A 363 6.60 7.91 -20.69
CA LYS A 363 7.22 7.46 -21.94
C LYS A 363 6.25 7.56 -23.14
N LYS A 364 4.96 7.28 -22.93
CA LYS A 364 3.94 7.41 -23.97
C LYS A 364 3.61 8.87 -24.28
N GLU A 365 3.57 9.73 -23.26
CA GLU A 365 3.14 11.12 -23.41
C GLU A 365 4.26 12.03 -23.96
N PHE A 366 5.51 11.83 -23.53
CA PHE A 366 6.63 12.70 -23.88
C PHE A 366 7.66 12.03 -24.80
N GLY A 367 7.54 10.74 -25.06
CA GLY A 367 8.55 9.96 -25.80
C GLY A 367 9.64 9.40 -24.88
N ASN A 368 10.56 8.60 -25.47
CA ASN A 368 11.75 8.14 -24.74
C ASN A 368 12.81 9.26 -24.82
N GLU A 369 12.99 10.00 -23.75
CA GLU A 369 14.20 10.78 -23.52
C GLU A 369 15.18 10.01 -22.66
#